data_8e4f8f966d9dd1267ad7d7a600f668b9
#
_entry.id   8e4f8f966d9dd1267ad7d7a600f668b9
#
_cell.length_a   1.000
_cell.length_b   1.000
_cell.length_c   1.000
_cell.angle_alpha   90.00
_cell.angle_beta   90.00
_cell.angle_gamma   90.00
#
_symmetry.space_group_name_H-M   'P 1'
#
loop_
_entity.id
_entity.type
_entity.pdbx_description
1 polymer ?
#
loop_
_entity_poly.entity_id
_entity_poly.type
_entity_poly.pdbx_seq_one_letter_code
_entity_poly.pdbx_strand_id
1 'polypeptide(L)' 'MIPKDPMILFSFINTRLRDSQLSLEELCSELDIDRVDLEEKLRAVGFEYDIALNRFC' A
#
# COMPACT_ATOMS: atom_id res chain seq x y z
N MET A 1 7.46 -0.77 -11.54
CA MET A 1 7.97 -1.87 -10.71
C MET A 1 7.83 -1.53 -9.22
N ILE A 2 7.45 -2.51 -8.43
CA ILE A 2 7.16 -2.29 -7.01
C ILE A 2 8.39 -2.62 -6.18
N PRO A 3 8.75 -1.78 -5.19
CA PRO A 3 9.86 -2.10 -4.30
C PRO A 3 9.61 -3.40 -3.53
N LYS A 4 10.65 -4.19 -3.34
CA LYS A 4 10.56 -5.44 -2.58
C LYS A 4 10.83 -5.23 -1.10
N ASP A 5 11.56 -4.19 -0.75
CA ASP A 5 11.84 -3.86 0.64
C ASP A 5 10.56 -3.36 1.31
N PRO A 6 10.11 -3.96 2.42
CA PRO A 6 8.85 -3.56 3.05
C PRO A 6 8.79 -2.10 3.48
N MET A 7 9.90 -1.54 3.93
CA MET A 7 9.90 -0.13 4.36
C MET A 7 9.81 0.80 3.16
N ILE A 8 10.50 0.47 2.08
CA ILE A 8 10.41 1.25 0.85
C ILE A 8 9.03 1.07 0.22
N LEU A 9 8.49 -0.14 0.27
CA LEU A 9 7.16 -0.42 -0.23
C LEU A 9 6.10 0.39 0.53
N PHE A 10 6.23 0.48 1.84
CA PHE A 10 5.34 1.28 2.68
C PHE A 10 5.32 2.74 2.22
N SER A 11 6.50 3.35 2.05
CA SER A 11 6.60 4.73 1.57
C SER A 11 6.05 4.89 0.16
N PHE A 12 6.36 3.95 -0.72
CA PHE A 12 5.91 3.99 -2.11
C PHE A 12 4.39 3.97 -2.19
N ILE A 13 3.75 3.03 -1.48
CA ILE A 13 2.30 2.88 -1.51
C ILE A 13 1.61 4.09 -0.89
N ASN A 14 2.10 4.57 0.27
CA ASN A 14 1.50 5.73 0.91
C ASN A 14 1.61 6.99 0.05
N THR A 15 2.73 7.17 -0.62
CA THR A 15 2.90 8.29 -1.54
C THR A 15 1.90 8.21 -2.69
N ARG A 16 1.72 7.02 -3.24
CA ARG A 16 0.77 6.82 -4.33
C ARG A 16 -0.67 7.06 -3.88
N LEU A 17 -1.05 6.57 -2.71
CA LEU A 17 -2.38 6.80 -2.17
C LEU A 17 -2.65 8.29 -1.96
N ARG A 18 -1.66 9.00 -1.42
CA ARG A 18 -1.80 10.43 -1.20
C ARG A 18 -1.96 11.20 -2.51
N ASP A 19 -1.12 10.89 -3.49
CA ASP A 19 -1.08 11.66 -4.73
C ASP A 19 -2.23 11.32 -5.68
N SER A 20 -2.66 10.06 -5.71
CA SER A 20 -3.72 9.62 -6.62
C SER A 20 -5.12 9.81 -6.04
N GLN A 21 -5.23 9.83 -4.70
CA GLN A 21 -6.50 9.89 -3.98
C GLN A 21 -7.40 8.67 -4.27
N LEU A 22 -6.80 7.59 -4.75
CA LEU A 22 -7.52 6.35 -4.97
C LEU A 22 -7.61 5.56 -3.66
N SER A 23 -8.58 4.65 -3.57
CA SER A 23 -8.62 3.70 -2.48
C SER A 23 -7.50 2.68 -2.67
N LEU A 24 -7.20 1.92 -1.61
CA LEU A 24 -6.18 0.89 -1.71
C LEU A 24 -6.53 -0.14 -2.78
N GLU A 25 -7.80 -0.53 -2.85
CA GLU A 25 -8.25 -1.50 -3.83
C GLU A 25 -8.06 -0.98 -5.25
N GLU A 26 -8.44 0.28 -5.48
CA GLU A 26 -8.28 0.89 -6.79
C GLU A 26 -6.82 1.02 -7.18
N LEU A 27 -5.98 1.42 -6.23
CA LEU A 27 -4.54 1.56 -6.48
C LEU A 27 -3.91 0.22 -6.82
N CYS A 28 -4.26 -0.83 -6.07
CA CYS A 28 -3.74 -2.17 -6.35
C CYS A 28 -4.15 -2.66 -7.73
N SER A 29 -5.39 -2.38 -8.12
CA SER A 29 -5.85 -2.73 -9.46
C SER A 29 -5.06 -2.00 -10.54
N GLU A 30 -4.79 -0.71 -10.33
CA GLU A 30 -4.05 0.09 -11.29
C GLU A 30 -2.60 -0.36 -11.42
N LEU A 31 -1.98 -0.75 -10.32
CA LEU A 31 -0.59 -1.19 -10.31
C LEU A 31 -0.45 -2.69 -10.57
N ASP A 32 -1.57 -3.39 -10.74
CA ASP A 32 -1.59 -4.84 -10.96
C ASP A 32 -0.94 -5.59 -9.81
N ILE A 33 -1.31 -5.22 -8.58
CA ILE A 33 -0.83 -5.83 -7.35
C ILE A 33 -1.98 -6.54 -6.65
N ASP A 34 -1.71 -7.70 -6.05
CA ASP A 34 -2.67 -8.36 -5.19
C ASP A 34 -2.73 -7.62 -3.85
N ARG A 35 -3.89 -7.07 -3.51
CA ARG A 35 -4.07 -6.31 -2.27
C ARG A 35 -3.77 -7.15 -1.03
N VAL A 36 -4.22 -8.41 -1.01
CA VAL A 36 -3.99 -9.28 0.14
C VAL A 36 -2.50 -9.50 0.35
N ASP A 37 -1.78 -9.76 -0.73
CA ASP A 37 -0.33 -9.97 -0.67
C ASP A 37 0.38 -8.71 -0.16
N LEU A 38 -0.03 -7.54 -0.65
CA LEU A 38 0.53 -6.27 -0.21
C LEU A 38 0.29 -6.04 1.28
N GLU A 39 -0.94 -6.27 1.73
CA GLU A 39 -1.28 -6.08 3.14
C GLU A 39 -0.48 -7.03 4.04
N GLU A 40 -0.31 -8.27 3.61
CA GLU A 40 0.47 -9.24 4.39
C GLU A 40 1.93 -8.84 4.50
N LYS A 41 2.50 -8.36 3.42
CA LYS A 41 3.90 -7.92 3.43
C LYS A 41 4.12 -6.76 4.39
N LEU A 42 3.21 -5.80 4.38
CA LEU A 42 3.35 -4.64 5.25
C LEU A 42 3.00 -4.98 6.69
N ARG A 43 2.05 -5.89 6.91
CA ARG A 43 1.73 -6.34 8.25
C ARG A 43 2.91 -7.05 8.91
N ALA A 44 3.71 -7.76 8.13
CA ALA A 44 4.88 -8.46 8.65
C ALA A 44 5.90 -7.51 9.29
N VAL A 45 5.89 -6.23 8.92
CA VAL A 45 6.77 -5.22 9.51
C VAL A 45 5.99 -4.20 10.35
N GLY A 46 4.76 -4.52 10.72
CA GLY A 46 3.99 -3.75 11.69
C GLY A 46 3.09 -2.66 11.13
N PHE A 47 2.84 -2.66 9.81
CA PHE A 47 1.96 -1.65 9.21
C PHE A 47 0.63 -2.26 8.80
N GLU A 48 -0.45 -1.52 9.04
CA GLU A 48 -1.79 -1.91 8.63
C GLU A 48 -2.47 -0.76 7.91
N TYR A 49 -3.36 -1.11 6.99
CA TYR A 49 -4.08 -0.11 6.22
C TYR A 49 -5.20 0.50 7.06
N ASP A 50 -5.22 1.84 7.13
CA ASP A 50 -6.26 2.60 7.81
C ASP A 50 -7.21 3.17 6.76
N ILE A 51 -8.43 2.65 6.72
CA ILE A 51 -9.43 3.06 5.74
C ILE A 51 -9.80 4.53 5.93
N ALA A 52 -9.94 4.97 7.18
CA ALA A 52 -10.34 6.33 7.46
C ALA A 52 -9.33 7.35 6.95
N LEU A 53 -8.05 7.03 7.06
CA LEU A 53 -6.97 7.91 6.63
C LEU A 53 -6.47 7.58 5.23
N ASN A 54 -6.92 6.47 4.66
CA ASN A 54 -6.49 5.99 3.34
C ASN A 54 -4.98 5.87 3.22
N ARG A 55 -4.37 5.25 4.22
CA ARG A 55 -2.92 5.04 4.23
C ARG A 55 -2.56 3.90 5.18
N PHE A 56 -1.35 3.41 5.03
CA PHE A 56 -0.78 2.45 5.99
C PHE A 56 -0.14 3.20 7.15
N CYS A 57 -0.28 2.68 8.35
CA CYS A 57 0.36 3.24 9.54
C CYS A 57 0.79 2.17 10.53
#